data_97f4701de4b60acd59b85cb8cb342369
#
_entry.id   97f4701de4b60acd59b85cb8cb342369
#
_cell.length_a   1.000
_cell.length_b   1.000
_cell.length_c   1.000
_cell.angle_alpha   90.00
_cell.angle_beta   90.00
_cell.angle_gamma   90.00
#
_symmetry.space_group_name_H-M   'P 1'
#
loop_
_entity.id
_entity.type
_entity.pdbx_description
1 polymer ?
#
loop_
_entity_poly.entity_id
_entity_poly.type
_entity_poly.pdbx_seq_one_letter_code
_entity_poly.pdbx_strand_id
1 'polypeptide(L)'
;MAQTAPVTIYGIKACDTMKKARDWLEGHGVAYGFHDYKTAGVDRATLEAWAGKVGWQVLLNRAGTTFRKLPDADKTGIDKAKAIGLMLAQPSMIKRPVLDLGGELLVGFKPEAYATKLG
;
A
#
# COMPACT_ATOMS: atom_id res chain seq x y z
N MET A 1 -15.75 -20.52 0.70
CA MET A 1 -14.54 -21.26 0.47
C MET A 1 -13.35 -20.56 1.10
N ALA A 2 -12.51 -21.30 1.76
CA ALA A 2 -11.35 -20.71 2.39
C ALA A 2 -10.39 -20.17 1.35
N GLN A 3 -9.80 -19.06 1.66
CA GLN A 3 -8.80 -18.44 0.85
C GLN A 3 -7.52 -19.29 0.87
N THR A 4 -6.94 -19.53 -0.30
CA THR A 4 -5.77 -20.39 -0.41
C THR A 4 -4.45 -19.64 -0.33
N ALA A 5 -4.43 -18.36 -0.69
CA ALA A 5 -3.21 -17.55 -0.65
C ALA A 5 -3.21 -16.69 0.61
N PRO A 6 -2.04 -16.48 1.23
CA PRO A 6 -1.96 -15.58 2.38
C PRO A 6 -2.28 -14.13 1.97
N VAL A 7 -2.95 -13.43 2.86
CA VAL A 7 -3.26 -12.01 2.69
C VAL A 7 -2.35 -11.23 3.63
N THR A 8 -1.68 -10.22 3.09
CA THR A 8 -0.87 -9.30 3.89
C THR A 8 -1.33 -7.89 3.64
N ILE A 9 -1.61 -7.15 4.71
CA ILE A 9 -1.94 -5.74 4.61
C ILE A 9 -0.72 -4.92 5.04
N TYR A 10 -0.33 -3.99 4.18
CA TYR A 10 0.85 -3.15 4.39
C TYR A 10 0.41 -1.72 4.68
N GLY A 11 1.06 -1.09 5.63
CA GLY A 11 0.77 0.29 5.92
C GLY A 11 1.39 0.77 7.22
N ILE A 12 0.70 1.70 7.87
CA ILE A 12 1.14 2.31 9.12
C ILE A 12 0.04 2.10 10.16
N LYS A 13 0.41 1.65 11.35
CA LYS A 13 -0.54 1.27 12.39
C LYS A 13 -1.49 2.41 12.76
N ALA A 14 -0.97 3.62 12.91
CA ALA A 14 -1.76 4.77 13.38
C ALA A 14 -2.39 5.54 12.21
N CYS A 15 -3.18 4.85 11.39
CA CYS A 15 -3.84 5.44 10.24
C CYS A 15 -5.31 5.02 10.22
N ASP A 16 -6.23 5.98 10.11
CA ASP A 16 -7.66 5.70 10.13
C ASP A 16 -8.09 4.77 8.99
N THR A 17 -7.55 4.97 7.80
CA THR A 17 -7.86 4.11 6.67
C THR A 17 -7.38 2.68 6.91
N MET A 18 -6.22 2.53 7.55
CA MET A 18 -5.70 1.23 7.93
C MET A 18 -6.64 0.53 8.92
N LYS A 19 -7.12 1.28 9.91
CA LYS A 19 -8.05 0.73 10.89
C LYS A 19 -9.32 0.24 10.21
N LYS A 20 -9.88 1.05 9.32
CA LYS A 20 -11.08 0.66 8.58
C LYS A 20 -10.88 -0.59 7.75
N ALA A 21 -9.75 -0.71 7.07
CA ALA A 21 -9.43 -1.87 6.25
C ALA A 21 -9.28 -3.12 7.11
N ARG A 22 -8.56 -3.01 8.22
CA ARG A 22 -8.36 -4.14 9.12
C ARG A 22 -9.67 -4.58 9.76
N ASP A 23 -10.50 -3.62 10.17
CA ASP A 23 -11.83 -3.92 10.74
C ASP A 23 -12.69 -4.66 9.70
N TRP A 24 -12.63 -4.26 8.44
CA TRP A 24 -13.37 -4.94 7.38
C TRP A 24 -12.91 -6.39 7.23
N LEU A 25 -11.59 -6.62 7.20
CA LEU A 25 -11.04 -7.96 7.07
C LEU A 25 -11.46 -8.85 8.25
N GLU A 26 -11.35 -8.32 9.46
CA GLU A 26 -11.72 -9.06 10.66
C GLU A 26 -13.22 -9.35 10.70
N GLY A 27 -14.03 -8.37 10.31
CA GLY A 27 -15.48 -8.54 10.29
C GLY A 27 -15.97 -9.55 9.26
N HIS A 28 -15.17 -9.80 8.22
CA HIS A 28 -15.49 -10.77 7.17
C HIS A 28 -14.75 -12.10 7.34
N GLY A 29 -14.07 -12.28 8.46
CA GLY A 29 -13.40 -13.55 8.76
C GLY A 29 -12.18 -13.84 7.90
N VAL A 30 -11.55 -12.80 7.34
CA VAL A 30 -10.36 -12.96 6.51
C VAL A 30 -9.12 -12.95 7.39
N ALA A 31 -8.36 -14.03 7.38
CA ALA A 31 -7.07 -14.08 8.07
C ALA A 31 -6.04 -13.26 7.29
N TYR A 32 -5.26 -12.44 7.97
CA TYR A 32 -4.27 -11.60 7.32
C TYR A 32 -3.07 -11.36 8.23
N GLY A 33 -1.91 -11.05 7.62
CA GLY A 33 -0.76 -10.53 8.33
C GLY A 33 -0.67 -9.03 8.16
N PHE A 34 -0.13 -8.35 9.16
CA PHE A 34 0.06 -6.90 9.09
C PHE A 34 1.54 -6.57 9.01
N HIS A 35 1.92 -5.81 7.96
CA HIS A 35 3.29 -5.36 7.78
C HIS A 35 3.33 -3.84 7.96
N ASP A 36 3.94 -3.40 9.06
CA ASP A 36 4.03 -1.98 9.38
C ASP A 36 5.31 -1.40 8.77
N TYR A 37 5.17 -0.43 7.87
CA TYR A 37 6.31 0.22 7.23
C TYR A 37 7.27 0.86 8.22
N LYS A 38 6.76 1.36 9.35
CA LYS A 38 7.60 2.06 10.34
C LYS A 38 8.48 1.12 11.13
N THR A 39 8.03 -0.11 11.36
CA THR A 39 8.78 -1.08 12.16
C THR A 39 9.55 -2.06 11.30
N ALA A 40 8.97 -2.49 10.18
CA ALA A 40 9.56 -3.52 9.33
C ALA A 40 10.16 -2.96 8.04
N GLY A 41 9.85 -1.69 7.71
CA GLY A 41 10.34 -1.06 6.49
C GLY A 41 9.72 -1.62 5.23
N VAL A 42 10.27 -1.25 4.10
CA VAL A 42 9.88 -1.78 2.79
C VAL A 42 11.14 -1.78 1.93
N ASP A 43 11.33 -2.81 1.13
CA ASP A 43 12.52 -2.88 0.29
C ASP A 43 12.22 -2.54 -1.17
N ARG A 44 13.29 -2.28 -1.94
CA ARG A 44 13.17 -1.88 -3.33
C ARG A 44 12.52 -2.97 -4.18
N ALA A 45 12.88 -4.23 -3.94
CA ALA A 45 12.34 -5.35 -4.73
C ALA A 45 10.83 -5.43 -4.60
N THR A 46 10.30 -5.22 -3.39
CA THR A 46 8.87 -5.21 -3.15
C THR A 46 8.18 -4.07 -3.91
N LEU A 47 8.75 -2.86 -3.83
CA LEU A 47 8.18 -1.71 -4.53
C LEU A 47 8.24 -1.87 -6.05
N GLU A 48 9.33 -2.43 -6.57
CA GLU A 48 9.42 -2.69 -8.01
C GLU A 48 8.39 -3.72 -8.47
N ALA A 49 8.18 -4.77 -7.70
CA ALA A 49 7.17 -5.76 -8.01
C ALA A 49 5.77 -5.14 -7.99
N TRP A 50 5.47 -4.31 -6.98
CA TRP A 50 4.18 -3.64 -6.88
C TRP A 50 3.98 -2.66 -8.04
N ALA A 51 5.02 -1.88 -8.37
CA ALA A 51 4.93 -0.93 -9.48
C ALA A 51 4.70 -1.64 -10.81
N GLY A 52 5.25 -2.84 -10.96
CA GLY A 52 5.01 -3.66 -12.16
C GLY A 52 3.58 -4.18 -12.24
N LYS A 53 2.91 -4.34 -11.10
CA LYS A 53 1.53 -4.85 -11.06
C LYS A 53 0.48 -3.76 -11.23
N VAL A 54 0.66 -2.63 -10.56
CA VAL A 54 -0.38 -1.58 -10.51
C VAL A 54 0.08 -0.24 -11.06
N GLY A 55 1.37 -0.07 -11.31
CA GLY A 55 1.96 1.20 -11.74
C GLY A 55 2.39 2.05 -10.56
N TRP A 56 3.51 2.74 -10.71
CA TRP A 56 4.05 3.58 -9.63
C TRP A 56 3.11 4.74 -9.30
N GLN A 57 2.32 5.20 -10.29
CA GLN A 57 1.39 6.31 -10.10
C GLN A 57 0.29 5.95 -9.10
N VAL A 58 -0.09 4.68 -9.06
CA VAL A 58 -1.11 4.20 -8.13
C VAL A 58 -0.54 4.12 -6.71
N LEU A 59 0.73 3.72 -6.59
CA LEU A 59 1.38 3.54 -5.29
C LEU A 59 1.75 4.85 -4.61
N LEU A 60 2.18 5.85 -5.37
CA LEU A 60 2.70 7.10 -4.81
C LEU A 60 1.55 8.00 -4.39
N ASN A 61 1.49 8.32 -3.10
CA ASN A 61 0.46 9.21 -2.57
C ASN A 61 0.89 10.67 -2.69
N ARG A 62 0.53 11.30 -3.82
CA ARG A 62 0.88 12.68 -4.09
C ARG A 62 -0.02 13.68 -3.36
N ALA A 63 -1.13 13.22 -2.82
CA ALA A 63 -2.05 14.05 -2.05
C ALA A 63 -1.69 14.13 -0.57
N GLY A 64 -0.78 13.28 -0.11
CA GLY A 64 -0.40 13.22 1.29
C GLY A 64 0.53 14.36 1.68
N THR A 65 0.58 14.66 2.98
CA THR A 65 1.37 15.76 3.53
C THR A 65 2.86 15.58 3.24
N THR A 66 3.37 14.35 3.38
CA THR A 66 4.80 14.10 3.16
C THR A 66 5.24 14.48 1.77
N PHE A 67 4.47 14.07 0.75
CA PHE A 67 4.78 14.41 -0.64
C PHE A 67 4.66 15.91 -0.87
N ARG A 68 3.63 16.53 -0.35
CA ARG A 68 3.37 17.96 -0.57
C ARG A 68 4.43 18.85 0.01
N LYS A 69 5.15 18.39 1.04
CA LYS A 69 6.25 19.13 1.67
C LYS A 69 7.58 18.97 0.96
N LEU A 70 7.66 18.12 -0.06
CA LEU A 70 8.90 17.96 -0.81
C LEU A 70 9.28 19.25 -1.55
N PRO A 71 10.59 19.49 -1.75
CA PRO A 71 11.02 20.57 -2.66
C PRO A 71 10.46 20.36 -4.06
N ASP A 72 10.25 21.46 -4.79
CA ASP A 72 9.68 21.38 -6.14
C ASP A 72 10.51 20.49 -7.06
N ALA A 73 11.84 20.51 -6.92
CA ALA A 73 12.72 19.67 -7.72
C ALA A 73 12.41 18.18 -7.54
N ASP A 74 12.00 17.79 -6.35
CA ASP A 74 11.66 16.39 -6.07
C ASP A 74 10.27 16.01 -6.59
N LYS A 75 9.42 17.00 -6.83
CA LYS A 75 8.05 16.78 -7.30
C LYS A 75 7.91 16.84 -8.81
N THR A 76 8.99 17.20 -9.52
CA THR A 76 9.00 17.33 -10.99
C THR A 76 9.71 16.17 -11.65
N GLY A 77 9.30 15.82 -12.85
CA GLY A 77 9.97 14.78 -13.63
C GLY A 77 9.97 13.41 -12.96
N ILE A 78 8.89 13.08 -12.26
CA ILE A 78 8.81 11.81 -11.55
C ILE A 78 8.59 10.68 -12.55
N ASP A 79 9.45 9.66 -12.46
CA ASP A 79 9.30 8.42 -13.20
C ASP A 79 9.30 7.26 -12.20
N LYS A 80 9.31 6.03 -12.70
CA LYS A 80 9.28 4.84 -11.85
C LYS A 80 10.45 4.81 -10.86
N ALA A 81 11.66 5.07 -11.36
CA ALA A 81 12.85 5.00 -10.50
C ALA A 81 12.81 6.07 -9.42
N LYS A 82 12.43 7.29 -9.78
CA LYS A 82 12.34 8.38 -8.81
C LYS A 82 11.23 8.13 -7.78
N ALA A 83 10.08 7.65 -8.24
CA ALA A 83 8.97 7.34 -7.34
C ALA A 83 9.36 6.26 -6.31
N ILE A 84 10.03 5.21 -6.77
CA ILE A 84 10.49 4.14 -5.88
C ILE A 84 11.50 4.69 -4.87
N GLY A 85 12.44 5.52 -5.31
CA GLY A 85 13.39 6.16 -4.42
C GLY A 85 12.73 7.00 -3.34
N LEU A 86 11.72 7.78 -3.71
CA LEU A 86 10.98 8.61 -2.77
C LEU A 86 10.25 7.74 -1.75
N MET A 87 9.59 6.68 -2.20
CA MET A 87 8.86 5.79 -1.32
C MET A 87 9.78 5.00 -0.38
N LEU A 88 10.99 4.66 -0.84
CA LEU A 88 11.98 4.02 0.02
C LEU A 88 12.48 4.96 1.11
N ALA A 89 12.73 6.21 0.75
CA ALA A 89 13.21 7.21 1.70
C ALA A 89 12.12 7.56 2.71
N GLN A 90 10.86 7.61 2.27
CA GLN A 90 9.72 7.98 3.10
C GLN A 90 8.56 7.03 2.83
N PRO A 91 8.47 5.91 3.53
CA PRO A 91 7.37 4.96 3.31
C PRO A 91 5.98 5.54 3.52
N SER A 92 5.87 6.66 4.24
CA SER A 92 4.58 7.35 4.38
C SER A 92 4.05 7.90 3.05
N MET A 93 4.90 7.97 2.02
CA MET A 93 4.45 8.35 0.68
C MET A 93 3.80 7.21 -0.10
N ILE A 94 3.87 5.99 0.40
CA ILE A 94 3.17 4.86 -0.22
C ILE A 94 1.70 4.93 0.20
N LYS A 95 0.79 4.81 -0.76
CA LYS A 95 -0.63 4.77 -0.44
C LYS A 95 -0.93 3.63 0.53
N ARG A 96 -1.86 3.87 1.43
CA ARG A 96 -2.23 2.92 2.49
C ARG A 96 -3.72 2.64 2.44
N PRO A 97 -4.13 1.43 2.69
CA PRO A 97 -3.30 0.23 2.78
C PRO A 97 -2.96 -0.33 1.40
N VAL A 98 -1.92 -1.15 1.34
CA VAL A 98 -1.67 -2.02 0.19
C VAL A 98 -2.01 -3.43 0.64
N LEU A 99 -2.99 -4.05 0.01
CA LEU A 99 -3.43 -5.39 0.35
C LEU A 99 -2.89 -6.36 -0.69
N ASP A 100 -2.02 -7.27 -0.25
CA ASP A 100 -1.43 -8.30 -1.10
C ASP A 100 -2.23 -9.58 -0.93
N LEU A 101 -2.84 -10.04 -2.01
CA LEU A 101 -3.69 -11.22 -2.03
C LEU A 101 -2.94 -12.47 -2.50
N GLY A 102 -1.61 -12.42 -2.48
CA GLY A 102 -0.80 -13.54 -2.94
C GLY A 102 -0.51 -13.51 -4.43
N GLY A 103 -0.56 -12.37 -5.05
CA GLY A 103 -0.28 -12.19 -6.48
C GLY A 103 -0.99 -10.99 -7.05
N GLU A 104 -2.08 -10.59 -6.45
CA GLU A 104 -2.84 -9.41 -6.85
C GLU A 104 -2.78 -8.38 -5.75
N LEU A 105 -2.78 -7.10 -6.10
CA LEU A 105 -2.72 -6.00 -5.13
C LEU A 105 -3.97 -5.14 -5.21
N LEU A 106 -4.46 -4.75 -4.02
CA LEU A 106 -5.47 -3.70 -3.91
C LEU A 106 -4.82 -2.53 -3.17
N VAL A 107 -4.78 -1.37 -3.82
CA VAL A 107 -4.17 -0.16 -3.25
C VAL A 107 -5.27 0.80 -2.81
N GLY A 108 -5.18 1.25 -1.56
CA GLY A 108 -6.25 2.01 -0.94
C GLY A 108 -7.34 1.11 -0.41
N PHE A 109 -8.25 1.67 0.39
CA PHE A 109 -9.35 0.88 0.95
C PHE A 109 -10.65 1.24 0.27
N LYS A 110 -11.22 0.26 -0.44
CA LYS A 110 -12.55 0.37 -1.05
C LYS A 110 -13.30 -0.91 -0.68
N PRO A 111 -14.32 -0.81 0.19
CA PRO A 111 -15.05 -2.00 0.63
C PRO A 111 -15.58 -2.85 -0.51
N GLU A 112 -16.08 -2.23 -1.58
CA GLU A 112 -16.60 -2.95 -2.73
C GLU A 112 -15.50 -3.72 -3.47
N ALA A 113 -14.28 -3.20 -3.54
CA ALA A 113 -13.17 -3.91 -4.16
C ALA A 113 -12.74 -5.10 -3.29
N TYR A 114 -12.72 -4.91 -1.99
CA TYR A 114 -12.41 -5.98 -1.05
C TYR A 114 -13.46 -7.09 -1.14
N ALA A 115 -14.74 -6.72 -1.20
CA ALA A 115 -15.82 -7.69 -1.32
C ALA A 115 -15.72 -8.49 -2.62
N THR A 116 -15.39 -7.82 -3.72
CA THR A 116 -15.25 -8.49 -5.03
C THR A 116 -14.13 -9.52 -5.00
N LYS A 117 -13.01 -9.23 -4.34
CA LYS A 117 -11.84 -10.11 -4.35
C LYS A 117 -11.85 -11.14 -3.22
N LEU A 118 -12.45 -10.83 -2.09
CA LEU A 118 -12.37 -11.65 -0.89
C LEU A 118 -13.71 -12.20 -0.43
N GLY A 119 -14.75 -11.59 -0.85
CA GLY A 119 -16.06 -11.89 -0.37
C GLY A 119 -16.86 -12.82 -1.10
#